data_772a57b41a9cefd51c7ff7fc7ad93df0
#
_entry.id   772a57b41a9cefd51c7ff7fc7ad93df0
#
_cell.length_a   1.000
_cell.length_b   1.000
_cell.length_c   1.000
_cell.angle_alpha   90.00
_cell.angle_beta   90.00
_cell.angle_gamma   90.00
#
_symmetry.space_group_name_H-M   'P 1'
#
loop_
_entity.id
_entity.type
_entity.pdbx_description
1 polymer ?
#
loop_
_entity_poly.entity_id
_entity_poly.type
_entity_poly.pdbx_seq_one_letter_code
_entity_poly.pdbx_strand_id
1 'polypeptide(L)'
;SIVTGERSSNDPYFTFQYFSEKLSENGMLVDELWGKVKKIYMKLREWYIDREYYHLVGYLILNGKTISKLLEDSDDLNQSELKQFLKDRISEDINLNSIENYSYSSDRLELRNLLILFNVISIINSENSSLKFRYGKFKKQSWDIEHIHSVSSEIPEKRNHQNEWLKEVLKSTTDDEI
;
A
#
# COMPACT_ATOMS: atom_id res chain seq x y z
N SER A 1 15.35 -6.63 -12.77
CA SER A 1 15.93 -5.38 -12.22
C SER A 1 15.09 -4.17 -12.61
N ILE A 2 14.97 -3.17 -11.74
CA ILE A 2 14.23 -1.91 -12.02
C ILE A 2 14.85 -1.18 -13.22
N VAL A 3 16.16 -1.22 -13.36
CA VAL A 3 16.90 -0.54 -14.44
C VAL A 3 16.80 -1.31 -15.76
N THR A 4 16.73 -2.62 -15.70
CA THR A 4 16.72 -3.50 -16.89
C THR A 4 15.31 -3.81 -17.40
N GLY A 5 14.27 -3.54 -16.61
CA GLY A 5 12.89 -3.92 -16.93
C GLY A 5 12.65 -5.45 -16.96
N GLU A 6 13.69 -6.25 -16.83
CA GLU A 6 13.61 -7.70 -16.91
C GLU A 6 13.49 -8.36 -15.52
N ARG A 7 13.01 -9.60 -15.50
CA ARG A 7 12.98 -10.41 -14.26
C ARG A 7 14.40 -10.61 -13.74
N SER A 8 14.58 -10.52 -12.43
CA SER A 8 15.86 -10.79 -11.79
C SER A 8 16.33 -12.20 -12.14
N SER A 9 17.51 -12.31 -12.74
CA SER A 9 18.22 -13.56 -12.88
C SER A 9 18.83 -13.96 -11.53
N ASN A 10 18.99 -15.26 -11.27
CA ASN A 10 19.76 -15.75 -10.13
C ASN A 10 21.28 -15.59 -10.35
N ASP A 11 21.69 -15.13 -11.53
CA ASP A 11 23.08 -14.84 -11.86
C ASP A 11 23.53 -13.55 -11.16
N PRO A 12 24.52 -13.59 -10.28
CA PRO A 12 25.05 -12.41 -9.60
C PRO A 12 25.67 -11.38 -10.54
N TYR A 13 26.06 -11.80 -11.75
CA TYR A 13 26.65 -10.93 -12.77
C TYR A 13 25.65 -10.41 -13.79
N PHE A 14 24.37 -10.77 -13.70
CA PHE A 14 23.32 -10.39 -14.66
C PHE A 14 23.28 -8.87 -14.92
N THR A 15 23.35 -8.06 -13.87
CA THR A 15 23.31 -6.60 -14.00
C THR A 15 24.54 -6.08 -14.77
N PHE A 16 25.71 -6.64 -14.50
CA PHE A 16 26.95 -6.28 -15.19
C PHE A 16 26.89 -6.69 -16.67
N GLN A 17 26.46 -7.91 -16.95
CA GLN A 17 26.32 -8.41 -18.34
C GLN A 17 25.36 -7.53 -19.13
N TYR A 18 24.18 -7.23 -18.56
CA TYR A 18 23.20 -6.35 -19.19
C TYR A 18 23.78 -4.97 -19.54
N PHE A 19 24.52 -4.35 -18.64
CA PHE A 19 25.12 -3.04 -18.92
C PHE A 19 26.26 -3.15 -19.94
N SER A 20 27.05 -4.20 -19.89
CA SER A 20 28.12 -4.45 -20.87
C SER A 20 27.57 -4.63 -22.28
N GLU A 21 26.48 -5.40 -22.43
CA GLU A 21 25.78 -5.58 -23.71
C GLU A 21 25.21 -4.28 -24.25
N LYS A 22 24.51 -3.50 -23.40
CA LYS A 22 23.95 -2.21 -23.80
C LYS A 22 24.99 -1.20 -24.26
N LEU A 23 26.17 -1.22 -23.65
CA LEU A 23 27.28 -0.35 -24.04
C LEU A 23 27.94 -0.80 -25.34
N SER A 24 28.06 -2.14 -25.55
CA SER A 24 28.75 -2.68 -26.72
C SER A 24 27.88 -2.76 -27.97
N GLU A 25 26.60 -3.16 -27.84
CA GLU A 25 25.71 -3.41 -28.98
C GLU A 25 24.98 -2.18 -29.49
N ASN A 26 24.54 -1.29 -28.59
CA ASN A 26 23.68 -0.17 -28.94
C ASN A 26 24.39 1.18 -29.09
N GLY A 27 25.73 1.23 -28.94
CA GLY A 27 26.47 2.49 -28.98
C GLY A 27 26.05 3.51 -27.93
N MET A 28 25.34 3.06 -26.88
CA MET A 28 24.90 3.91 -25.79
C MET A 28 26.11 4.45 -25.03
N LEU A 29 26.18 5.75 -24.84
CA LEU A 29 27.25 6.37 -24.05
C LEU A 29 27.11 6.02 -22.56
N VAL A 30 28.24 5.82 -21.91
CA VAL A 30 28.30 5.54 -20.45
C VAL A 30 27.55 6.62 -19.66
N ASP A 31 27.67 7.85 -20.07
CA ASP A 31 27.00 9.00 -19.43
C ASP A 31 25.48 8.94 -19.54
N GLU A 32 24.93 8.47 -20.67
CA GLU A 32 23.49 8.30 -20.85
C GLU A 32 22.96 7.18 -19.94
N LEU A 33 23.69 6.07 -19.87
CA LEU A 33 23.32 4.96 -19.00
C LEU A 33 23.35 5.37 -17.53
N TRP A 34 24.44 6.06 -17.15
CA TRP A 34 24.58 6.60 -15.79
C TRP A 34 23.48 7.63 -15.46
N GLY A 35 23.13 8.47 -16.42
CA GLY A 35 22.01 9.42 -16.31
C GLY A 35 20.69 8.74 -15.99
N LYS A 36 20.37 7.62 -16.65
CA LYS A 36 19.16 6.80 -16.37
C LYS A 36 19.19 6.22 -14.96
N VAL A 37 20.31 5.62 -14.55
CA VAL A 37 20.47 5.07 -13.20
C VAL A 37 20.27 6.17 -12.15
N LYS A 38 20.88 7.33 -12.35
CA LYS A 38 20.76 8.47 -11.45
C LYS A 38 19.34 9.00 -11.38
N LYS A 39 18.64 9.13 -12.52
CA LYS A 39 17.23 9.56 -12.57
C LYS A 39 16.33 8.65 -11.73
N ILE A 40 16.45 7.34 -11.94
CA ILE A 40 15.68 6.34 -11.17
C ILE A 40 16.00 6.42 -9.69
N TYR A 41 17.28 6.49 -9.33
CA TYR A 41 17.71 6.61 -7.93
C TYR A 41 17.12 7.85 -7.25
N MET A 42 17.20 9.01 -7.92
CA MET A 42 16.68 10.27 -7.37
C MET A 42 15.16 10.20 -7.17
N LYS A 43 14.41 9.62 -8.11
CA LYS A 43 12.96 9.45 -8.01
C LYS A 43 12.59 8.50 -6.86
N LEU A 44 13.27 7.36 -6.74
CA LEU A 44 13.04 6.43 -5.62
C LEU A 44 13.41 7.05 -4.27
N ARG A 45 14.48 7.84 -4.22
CA ARG A 45 14.88 8.59 -3.02
C ARG A 45 13.82 9.62 -2.64
N GLU A 46 13.29 10.36 -3.58
CA GLU A 46 12.19 11.31 -3.36
C GLU A 46 10.97 10.59 -2.79
N TRP A 47 10.53 9.48 -3.41
CA TRP A 47 9.40 8.68 -2.93
C TRP A 47 9.61 8.12 -1.51
N TYR A 48 10.85 7.83 -1.15
CA TYR A 48 11.16 7.34 0.19
C TYR A 48 11.20 8.46 1.24
N ILE A 49 11.70 9.65 0.88
CA ILE A 49 11.86 10.77 1.81
C ILE A 49 10.55 11.51 2.02
N ASP A 50 9.85 11.84 0.94
CA ASP A 50 8.55 12.50 1.03
C ASP A 50 7.53 11.59 1.70
N ARG A 51 6.84 12.15 2.72
CA ARG A 51 5.92 11.37 3.55
C ARG A 51 4.69 10.92 2.76
N GLU A 52 4.13 11.78 1.92
CA GLU A 52 2.94 11.45 1.13
C GLU A 52 3.28 10.41 0.07
N TYR A 53 4.35 10.59 -0.70
CA TYR A 53 4.81 9.59 -1.67
C TYR A 53 5.14 8.25 -1.03
N TYR A 54 5.83 8.25 0.11
CA TYR A 54 6.15 7.01 0.82
C TYR A 54 4.89 6.20 1.14
N HIS A 55 3.84 6.87 1.58
CA HIS A 55 2.61 6.20 1.97
C HIS A 55 1.78 5.75 0.77
N LEU A 56 1.60 6.59 -0.25
CA LEU A 56 0.83 6.26 -1.44
C LEU A 56 1.50 5.13 -2.26
N VAL A 57 2.80 5.26 -2.53
CA VAL A 57 3.57 4.23 -3.25
C VAL A 57 3.64 2.93 -2.44
N GLY A 58 3.88 3.02 -1.13
CA GLY A 58 3.92 1.85 -0.26
C GLY A 58 2.60 1.08 -0.24
N TYR A 59 1.47 1.77 -0.22
CA TYR A 59 0.14 1.17 -0.30
C TYR A 59 -0.07 0.46 -1.65
N LEU A 60 0.27 1.08 -2.77
CA LEU A 60 0.16 0.49 -4.10
C LEU A 60 1.02 -0.77 -4.24
N ILE A 61 2.26 -0.76 -3.73
CA ILE A 61 3.15 -1.94 -3.71
C ILE A 61 2.58 -3.05 -2.84
N LEU A 62 1.98 -2.71 -1.70
CA LEU A 62 1.32 -3.69 -0.82
C LEU A 62 0.18 -4.40 -1.54
N ASN A 63 -0.56 -3.68 -2.40
CA ASN A 63 -1.67 -4.19 -3.22
C ASN A 63 -1.21 -4.74 -4.59
N GLY A 64 0.07 -5.09 -4.74
CA GLY A 64 0.58 -5.85 -5.87
C GLY A 64 1.08 -5.03 -7.06
N LYS A 65 1.06 -3.69 -7.00
CA LYS A 65 1.70 -2.88 -8.04
C LYS A 65 3.22 -3.01 -7.93
N THR A 66 3.90 -3.03 -9.07
CA THR A 66 5.36 -3.10 -9.09
C THR A 66 6.00 -1.71 -9.16
N ILE A 67 7.15 -1.56 -8.52
CA ILE A 67 7.90 -0.30 -8.56
C ILE A 67 8.27 0.05 -10.02
N SER A 68 8.64 -0.93 -10.83
CA SER A 68 9.00 -0.71 -12.23
C SER A 68 7.85 -0.10 -13.02
N LYS A 69 6.61 -0.61 -12.83
CA LYS A 69 5.44 -0.08 -13.52
C LYS A 69 5.08 1.34 -13.05
N LEU A 70 5.15 1.58 -11.75
CA LEU A 70 4.91 2.93 -11.21
C LEU A 70 5.94 3.95 -11.71
N LEU A 71 7.22 3.57 -11.85
CA LEU A 71 8.25 4.43 -12.42
C LEU A 71 8.00 4.72 -13.88
N GLU A 72 7.65 3.70 -14.68
CA GLU A 72 7.35 3.83 -16.10
C GLU A 72 6.14 4.74 -16.33
N ASP A 73 5.02 4.47 -15.67
CA ASP A 73 3.77 5.23 -15.84
C ASP A 73 3.88 6.68 -15.34
N SER A 74 4.86 6.98 -14.50
CA SER A 74 5.05 8.32 -13.92
C SER A 74 6.29 9.06 -14.43
N ASP A 75 6.94 8.58 -15.50
CA ASP A 75 8.27 9.12 -15.90
C ASP A 75 8.23 10.60 -16.29
N ASP A 76 7.18 11.04 -16.95
CA ASP A 76 7.02 12.41 -17.46
C ASP A 76 6.14 13.30 -16.58
N LEU A 77 5.66 12.80 -15.43
CA LEU A 77 4.77 13.56 -14.55
C LEU A 77 5.54 14.53 -13.65
N ASN A 78 5.03 15.75 -13.52
CA ASN A 78 5.47 16.67 -12.49
C ASN A 78 4.95 16.25 -11.10
N GLN A 79 5.40 16.95 -10.03
CA GLN A 79 5.05 16.56 -8.64
C GLN A 79 3.55 16.56 -8.36
N SER A 80 2.81 17.54 -8.89
CA SER A 80 1.36 17.63 -8.68
C SER A 80 0.61 16.53 -9.42
N GLU A 81 0.99 16.28 -10.67
CA GLU A 81 0.45 15.21 -11.50
C GLU A 81 0.77 13.83 -10.92
N LEU A 82 1.98 13.64 -10.39
CA LEU A 82 2.38 12.40 -9.75
C LEU A 82 1.51 12.09 -8.52
N LYS A 83 1.26 13.08 -7.67
CA LYS A 83 0.38 12.89 -6.50
C LYS A 83 -1.03 12.50 -6.92
N GLN A 84 -1.58 13.18 -7.92
CA GLN A 84 -2.90 12.87 -8.43
C GLN A 84 -2.93 11.47 -9.06
N PHE A 85 -1.96 11.13 -9.90
CA PHE A 85 -1.80 9.81 -10.49
C PHE A 85 -1.80 8.69 -9.44
N LEU A 86 -1.03 8.85 -8.35
CA LEU A 86 -0.98 7.83 -7.29
C LEU A 86 -2.33 7.68 -6.56
N LYS A 87 -3.04 8.80 -6.33
CA LYS A 87 -4.38 8.79 -5.72
C LYS A 87 -5.41 8.14 -6.63
N ASP A 88 -5.37 8.44 -7.92
CA ASP A 88 -6.27 7.85 -8.91
C ASP A 88 -6.07 6.34 -9.01
N ARG A 89 -4.81 5.87 -9.01
CA ARG A 89 -4.49 4.44 -8.99
C ARG A 89 -5.00 3.72 -7.75
N ILE A 90 -4.97 4.37 -6.60
CA ILE A 90 -5.55 3.83 -5.36
C ILE A 90 -7.07 3.76 -5.48
N SER A 91 -7.69 4.81 -6.02
CA SER A 91 -9.15 4.89 -6.18
C SER A 91 -9.69 3.86 -7.19
N GLU A 92 -8.94 3.55 -8.24
CA GLU A 92 -9.28 2.49 -9.21
C GLU A 92 -9.35 1.10 -8.57
N ASP A 93 -8.47 0.83 -7.60
CA ASP A 93 -8.40 -0.47 -6.92
C ASP A 93 -9.48 -0.64 -5.84
N ILE A 94 -10.16 0.45 -5.45
CA ILE A 94 -11.18 0.45 -4.40
C ILE A 94 -12.54 0.76 -4.99
N ASN A 95 -13.46 -0.20 -4.91
CA ASN A 95 -14.84 0.04 -5.29
C ASN A 95 -15.60 0.72 -4.15
N LEU A 96 -15.49 2.06 -4.08
CA LEU A 96 -16.13 2.85 -3.03
C LEU A 96 -17.66 2.69 -3.01
N ASN A 97 -18.29 2.39 -4.16
CA ASN A 97 -19.74 2.24 -4.27
C ASN A 97 -20.26 0.94 -3.64
N SER A 98 -19.39 0.00 -3.32
CA SER A 98 -19.76 -1.30 -2.73
C SER A 98 -19.33 -1.46 -1.27
N ILE A 99 -18.71 -0.45 -0.66
CA ILE A 99 -18.20 -0.53 0.72
C ILE A 99 -19.31 -0.91 1.70
N GLU A 100 -20.50 -0.33 1.56
CA GLU A 100 -21.66 -0.61 2.41
C GLU A 100 -22.10 -2.08 2.35
N ASN A 101 -21.74 -2.79 1.27
CA ASN A 101 -22.13 -4.18 1.04
C ASN A 101 -21.02 -5.16 1.43
N TYR A 102 -19.85 -4.70 1.86
CA TYR A 102 -18.77 -5.60 2.23
C TYR A 102 -19.13 -6.41 3.46
N SER A 103 -19.03 -7.73 3.31
CA SER A 103 -19.25 -8.68 4.38
C SER A 103 -17.91 -9.20 4.90
N TYR A 104 -17.81 -9.33 6.21
CA TYR A 104 -16.64 -9.85 6.89
C TYR A 104 -16.27 -11.28 6.50
N SER A 105 -17.26 -12.05 6.12
CA SER A 105 -17.08 -13.46 5.72
C SER A 105 -16.61 -13.62 4.27
N SER A 106 -17.04 -12.73 3.37
CA SER A 106 -16.75 -12.82 1.93
C SER A 106 -15.66 -11.87 1.43
N ASP A 107 -15.58 -10.65 2.01
CA ASP A 107 -14.79 -9.54 1.48
C ASP A 107 -13.64 -9.14 2.42
N ARG A 108 -13.06 -10.15 3.10
CA ARG A 108 -12.03 -9.93 4.13
C ARG A 108 -10.78 -9.22 3.60
N LEU A 109 -10.38 -9.51 2.36
CA LEU A 109 -9.20 -8.88 1.75
C LEU A 109 -9.47 -7.41 1.44
N GLU A 110 -10.63 -7.11 0.87
CA GLU A 110 -11.10 -5.77 0.53
C GLU A 110 -11.20 -4.91 1.79
N LEU A 111 -11.85 -5.43 2.83
CA LEU A 111 -11.96 -4.78 4.14
C LEU A 111 -10.59 -4.51 4.76
N ARG A 112 -9.68 -5.49 4.71
CA ARG A 112 -8.31 -5.31 5.20
C ARG A 112 -7.58 -4.19 4.45
N ASN A 113 -7.67 -4.18 3.13
CA ASN A 113 -7.04 -3.15 2.30
C ASN A 113 -7.64 -1.77 2.59
N LEU A 114 -8.95 -1.68 2.76
CA LEU A 114 -9.64 -0.45 3.13
C LEU A 114 -9.19 0.08 4.50
N LEU A 115 -9.10 -0.79 5.51
CA LEU A 115 -8.61 -0.43 6.85
C LEU A 115 -7.14 0.03 6.83
N ILE A 116 -6.30 -0.59 6.00
CA ILE A 116 -4.92 -0.14 5.82
C ILE A 116 -4.91 1.24 5.17
N LEU A 117 -5.72 1.45 4.13
CA LEU A 117 -5.83 2.76 3.49
C LEU A 117 -6.29 3.83 4.46
N PHE A 118 -7.30 3.55 5.28
CA PHE A 118 -7.76 4.46 6.31
C PHE A 118 -6.61 4.86 7.26
N ASN A 119 -5.82 3.89 7.74
CA ASN A 119 -4.66 4.17 8.58
C ASN A 119 -3.60 5.01 7.85
N VAL A 120 -3.33 4.69 6.59
CA VAL A 120 -2.36 5.41 5.75
C VAL A 120 -2.79 6.86 5.55
N ILE A 121 -4.05 7.10 5.17
CA ILE A 121 -4.59 8.45 4.97
C ILE A 121 -4.63 9.23 6.29
N SER A 122 -4.99 8.59 7.40
CA SER A 122 -4.96 9.21 8.72
C SER A 122 -3.55 9.68 9.11
N ILE A 123 -2.51 8.88 8.80
CA ILE A 123 -1.12 9.28 9.02
C ILE A 123 -0.76 10.46 8.09
N ILE A 124 -1.12 10.43 6.81
CA ILE A 124 -0.83 11.52 5.86
C ILE A 124 -1.46 12.83 6.34
N ASN A 125 -2.71 12.79 6.79
CA ASN A 125 -3.47 13.96 7.22
C ASN A 125 -3.11 14.45 8.63
N SER A 126 -2.36 13.66 9.40
CA SER A 126 -1.92 14.05 10.74
C SER A 126 -0.86 15.15 10.65
N GLU A 127 -1.22 16.36 11.00
CA GLU A 127 -0.29 17.50 11.10
C GLU A 127 0.78 17.20 12.17
N ASN A 128 2.00 17.65 11.91
CA ASN A 128 3.16 17.50 12.82
C ASN A 128 3.56 16.05 13.15
N SER A 129 3.09 15.06 12.42
CA SER A 129 3.48 13.67 12.62
C SER A 129 4.65 13.28 11.72
N SER A 130 5.71 12.74 12.31
CA SER A 130 6.82 12.08 11.59
C SER A 130 6.57 10.58 11.38
N LEU A 131 5.40 10.10 11.75
CA LEU A 131 5.05 8.68 11.64
C LEU A 131 5.04 8.21 10.18
N LYS A 132 5.57 7.02 9.98
CA LYS A 132 5.50 6.29 8.72
C LYS A 132 4.88 4.92 8.95
N PHE A 133 3.92 4.55 8.10
CA PHE A 133 3.34 3.22 8.13
C PHE A 133 4.42 2.16 7.85
N ARG A 134 4.49 1.14 8.69
CA ARG A 134 5.58 0.14 8.65
C ARG A 134 5.24 -1.02 7.69
N TYR A 135 5.17 -0.75 6.38
CA TYR A 135 4.85 -1.75 5.36
C TYR A 135 5.67 -3.05 5.46
N GLY A 136 6.99 -2.93 5.75
CA GLY A 136 7.85 -4.10 5.89
C GLY A 136 7.50 -4.97 7.10
N LYS A 137 7.06 -4.38 8.22
CA LYS A 137 6.56 -5.15 9.37
C LYS A 137 5.20 -5.76 9.05
N PHE A 138 4.31 -4.97 8.46
CA PHE A 138 2.99 -5.44 8.06
C PHE A 138 3.07 -6.68 7.15
N LYS A 139 3.97 -6.68 6.15
CA LYS A 139 4.17 -7.81 5.24
C LYS A 139 4.77 -9.04 5.92
N LYS A 140 5.62 -8.86 6.94
CA LYS A 140 6.30 -9.97 7.65
C LYS A 140 5.47 -10.56 8.78
N GLN A 141 4.56 -9.78 9.35
CA GLN A 141 3.72 -10.18 10.48
C GLN A 141 2.32 -10.46 9.96
N SER A 142 1.70 -11.53 10.48
CA SER A 142 0.30 -11.84 10.18
C SER A 142 -0.60 -10.88 10.96
N TRP A 143 -0.80 -9.69 10.41
CA TRP A 143 -1.76 -8.75 10.97
C TRP A 143 -3.16 -9.18 10.60
N ASP A 144 -4.01 -9.27 11.60
CA ASP A 144 -5.41 -9.58 11.43
C ASP A 144 -6.27 -8.34 11.71
N ILE A 145 -7.55 -8.45 11.36
CA ILE A 145 -8.52 -7.42 11.64
C ILE A 145 -9.06 -7.68 13.05
N GLU A 146 -8.90 -6.70 13.93
CA GLU A 146 -9.49 -6.72 15.27
C GLU A 146 -10.96 -6.33 15.18
N HIS A 147 -11.80 -7.07 15.88
CA HIS A 147 -13.21 -6.77 15.98
C HIS A 147 -13.51 -6.10 17.32
N ILE A 148 -14.27 -5.01 17.29
CA ILE A 148 -14.76 -4.35 18.49
C ILE A 148 -15.74 -5.27 19.22
N HIS A 149 -16.53 -6.04 18.46
CA HIS A 149 -17.43 -7.07 19.00
C HIS A 149 -17.01 -8.46 18.52
N SER A 150 -17.08 -9.44 19.41
CA SER A 150 -16.82 -10.83 19.05
C SER A 150 -17.88 -11.32 18.05
N VAL A 151 -17.45 -11.61 16.80
CA VAL A 151 -18.34 -12.20 15.77
C VAL A 151 -18.74 -13.63 16.15
N SER A 152 -17.97 -14.27 17.05
CA SER A 152 -18.19 -15.62 17.54
C SER A 152 -18.85 -15.67 18.92
N SER A 153 -19.36 -14.55 19.44
CA SER A 153 -20.14 -14.61 20.67
C SER A 153 -21.46 -15.32 20.35
N GLU A 154 -21.44 -16.64 20.49
CA GLU A 154 -22.69 -17.42 20.60
C GLU A 154 -23.53 -16.74 21.67
N ILE A 155 -24.82 -16.55 21.37
CA ILE A 155 -25.78 -16.04 22.35
C ILE A 155 -25.66 -16.93 23.59
N PRO A 156 -25.31 -16.39 24.76
CA PRO A 156 -25.12 -17.21 25.94
C PRO A 156 -26.33 -18.10 26.19
N GLU A 157 -26.15 -19.38 26.41
CA GLU A 157 -27.25 -20.33 26.63
C GLU A 157 -28.05 -20.01 27.90
N LYS A 158 -27.40 -19.44 28.93
CA LYS A 158 -28.04 -19.10 30.19
C LYS A 158 -28.71 -17.72 30.13
N ARG A 159 -29.99 -17.72 30.47
CA ARG A 159 -30.87 -16.53 30.41
C ARG A 159 -30.31 -15.28 31.15
N ASN A 160 -29.58 -15.50 32.24
CA ASN A 160 -28.94 -14.40 32.98
C ASN A 160 -27.83 -13.76 32.19
N HIS A 161 -26.99 -14.57 31.51
CA HIS A 161 -25.91 -14.07 30.67
C HIS A 161 -26.43 -13.46 29.36
N GLN A 162 -27.60 -13.91 28.85
CA GLN A 162 -28.25 -13.28 27.71
C GLN A 162 -28.68 -11.84 28.01
N ASN A 163 -29.22 -11.60 29.20
CA ASN A 163 -29.64 -10.26 29.63
C ASN A 163 -28.43 -9.31 29.81
N GLU A 164 -27.31 -9.80 30.33
CA GLU A 164 -26.07 -9.02 30.44
C GLU A 164 -25.49 -8.73 29.06
N TRP A 165 -25.41 -9.74 28.20
CA TRP A 165 -24.95 -9.61 26.82
C TRP A 165 -25.81 -8.60 26.03
N LEU A 166 -27.13 -8.68 26.12
CA LEU A 166 -28.06 -7.71 25.49
C LEU A 166 -27.85 -6.29 26.02
N LYS A 167 -27.57 -6.11 27.30
CA LYS A 167 -27.27 -4.79 27.86
C LYS A 167 -25.96 -4.22 27.33
N GLU A 168 -24.93 -5.04 27.16
CA GLU A 168 -23.65 -4.63 26.59
C GLU A 168 -23.79 -4.27 25.12
N VAL A 169 -24.51 -5.06 24.33
CA VAL A 169 -24.79 -4.78 22.92
C VAL A 169 -25.59 -3.49 22.76
N LEU A 170 -26.63 -3.28 23.56
CA LEU A 170 -27.44 -2.06 23.53
C LEU A 170 -26.60 -0.85 23.93
N LYS A 171 -25.72 -0.97 24.91
CA LYS A 171 -24.86 0.14 25.34
C LYS A 171 -23.87 0.54 24.22
N SER A 172 -23.30 -0.41 23.51
CA SER A 172 -22.36 -0.16 22.41
C SER A 172 -23.04 0.45 21.19
N THR A 173 -24.33 0.13 20.94
CA THR A 173 -25.09 0.72 19.83
C THR A 173 -25.63 2.11 20.12
N THR A 174 -25.77 2.50 21.39
CA THR A 174 -26.21 3.85 21.78
C THR A 174 -25.09 4.86 21.90
N ASP A 175 -23.84 4.43 22.01
CA ASP A 175 -22.66 5.31 22.05
C ASP A 175 -22.17 5.74 20.65
N ASP A 176 -22.73 5.16 19.56
CA ASP A 176 -22.39 5.49 18.17
C ASP A 176 -23.23 6.65 17.55
N GLU A 177 -24.11 7.32 18.33
CA GLU A 177 -24.87 8.50 17.91
C GLU A 177 -24.33 9.80 18.54
N ILE A 178 -23.01 10.10 18.36
CA ILE A 178 -22.47 11.44 18.65
C ILE A 178 -21.58 11.91 17.48
#